data_91bf86300846578856334d77ec21812c
#
_entry.id   91bf86300846578856334d77ec21812c
#
_cell.length_a   1.000
_cell.length_b   1.000
_cell.length_c   1.000
_cell.angle_alpha   90.00
_cell.angle_beta   90.00
_cell.angle_gamma   90.00
#
_symmetry.space_group_name_H-M   'P 1'
#
loop_
_entity.id
_entity.type
_entity.pdbx_description
1 polymer ?
#
loop_
_entity_poly.entity_id
_entity_poly.type
_entity_poly.pdbx_seq_one_letter_code
_entity_poly.pdbx_strand_id
1 'polypeptide(L)'
;MKTRILTMIALTIIALGLLLGLKIGRKNTDVEVVNQAPSDTLQVKRVYNLIILDESGSMSGLEDVSVSGVNETLQTIRDAYKEFPQQEQLVTFATFSGTPSILNGNSYCRVKRHLQEINDVADFTVREYCPTDSTPLWDTMGLLLCELEEHVTVDDIVLVTIITDGLENTSRKYDSEKIRSLVNRLDEKGWTFTYIGANQDAALAAKDMGIRNSYQYSSDEEGTRNMFKKERSSRMRFYRNSRVETQINRLQEGYFDEDDKE
;
A
#
# COMPACT_ATOMS: atom_id res chain seq x y z
N MET A 1 11.34 -47.01 16.87
CA MET A 1 12.59 -47.35 17.52
C MET A 1 13.72 -46.31 17.27
N LYS A 2 13.58 -45.35 16.40
CA LYS A 2 14.62 -44.32 16.08
C LYS A 2 14.55 -43.05 16.95
N THR A 3 13.46 -42.81 17.68
CA THR A 3 13.26 -41.57 18.45
C THR A 3 13.77 -41.65 19.90
N ARG A 4 14.17 -42.84 20.39
CA ARG A 4 14.68 -43.02 21.76
C ARG A 4 16.19 -42.98 21.87
N ILE A 5 16.91 -42.97 20.77
CA ILE A 5 18.39 -42.97 20.77
C ILE A 5 18.96 -41.54 20.78
N LEU A 6 18.21 -40.54 20.27
CA LEU A 6 18.68 -39.15 20.28
C LEU A 6 18.59 -38.46 21.66
N THR A 7 17.72 -38.93 22.55
CA THR A 7 17.54 -38.32 23.89
C THR A 7 18.59 -38.85 24.90
N MET A 8 19.24 -39.93 24.63
CA MET A 8 20.28 -40.48 25.53
C MET A 8 21.69 -39.88 25.25
N ILE A 9 21.94 -39.34 24.07
CA ILE A 9 23.23 -38.73 23.73
C ILE A 9 23.32 -37.29 24.29
N ALA A 10 22.23 -36.58 24.45
CA ALA A 10 22.20 -35.23 25.03
C ALA A 10 22.44 -35.19 26.55
N LEU A 11 22.12 -36.26 27.26
CA LEU A 11 22.28 -36.35 28.73
C LEU A 11 23.69 -36.79 29.18
N THR A 12 24.49 -37.41 28.33
CA THR A 12 25.86 -37.84 28.65
C THR A 12 26.90 -36.74 28.51
N ILE A 13 26.64 -35.68 27.78
CA ILE A 13 27.58 -34.55 27.63
C ILE A 13 27.53 -33.59 28.82
N ILE A 14 26.41 -33.52 29.54
CA ILE A 14 26.24 -32.65 30.73
C ILE A 14 26.89 -33.26 31.98
N ALA A 15 27.05 -34.58 32.05
CA ALA A 15 27.62 -35.25 33.21
C ALA A 15 29.18 -35.30 33.24
N LEU A 16 29.85 -35.06 32.09
CA LEU A 16 31.33 -35.13 32.00
C LEU A 16 32.01 -33.77 32.24
N GLY A 17 31.26 -32.67 32.33
CA GLY A 17 31.79 -31.32 32.59
C GLY A 17 32.00 -30.98 34.09
N LEU A 18 31.57 -31.81 34.99
CA LEU A 18 31.56 -31.54 36.44
C LEU A 18 32.69 -32.21 37.26
N LEU A 19 33.62 -32.93 36.64
CA LEU A 19 34.64 -33.66 37.37
C LEU A 19 36.10 -33.23 37.10
N LEU A 20 36.34 -32.09 36.46
CA LEU A 20 37.68 -31.52 36.31
C LEU A 20 37.74 -30.16 36.98
N GLY A 21 37.92 -30.18 38.30
CA GLY A 21 38.26 -29.02 39.10
C GLY A 21 39.62 -28.47 38.73
N LEU A 22 39.72 -27.50 37.87
CA LEU A 22 40.92 -26.69 37.69
C LEU A 22 40.75 -25.36 38.42
N LYS A 23 41.53 -25.21 39.51
CA LYS A 23 41.79 -23.93 40.17
C LYS A 23 42.49 -23.00 39.19
N ILE A 24 41.82 -22.01 38.69
CA ILE A 24 42.44 -20.89 37.97
C ILE A 24 42.24 -19.63 38.84
N GLY A 25 43.37 -19.01 39.14
CA GLY A 25 43.44 -17.84 40.03
C GLY A 25 42.63 -16.63 39.51
N ARG A 26 42.04 -15.92 40.45
CA ARG A 26 41.42 -14.62 40.24
C ARG A 26 42.45 -13.65 39.69
N LYS A 27 42.34 -13.27 38.45
CA LYS A 27 42.75 -11.96 37.94
C LYS A 27 41.48 -11.12 37.81
N ASN A 28 41.40 -10.08 38.59
CA ASN A 28 40.43 -9.00 38.35
C ASN A 28 40.74 -8.41 36.97
N THR A 29 39.91 -8.69 36.03
CA THR A 29 39.74 -7.88 34.83
C THR A 29 38.39 -7.20 34.98
N ASP A 30 38.42 -5.89 35.25
CA ASP A 30 37.29 -5.03 35.16
C ASP A 30 36.75 -5.14 33.71
N VAL A 31 35.70 -5.93 33.55
CA VAL A 31 34.93 -5.93 32.33
C VAL A 31 34.09 -4.66 32.39
N GLU A 32 34.56 -3.62 31.72
CA GLU A 32 33.70 -2.50 31.36
C GLU A 32 32.54 -3.07 30.56
N VAL A 33 31.39 -3.17 31.22
CA VAL A 33 30.12 -3.40 30.52
C VAL A 33 29.86 -2.11 29.76
N VAL A 34 30.35 -2.07 28.52
CA VAL A 34 29.89 -1.08 27.55
C VAL A 34 28.41 -1.34 27.36
N ASN A 35 27.58 -0.63 28.11
CA ASN A 35 26.19 -0.47 27.81
C ASN A 35 26.13 0.26 26.44
N GLN A 36 26.24 -0.51 25.35
CA GLN A 36 25.74 -0.04 24.07
C GLN A 36 24.24 0.13 24.27
N ALA A 37 23.82 1.38 24.52
CA ALA A 37 22.44 1.77 24.27
C ALA A 37 22.09 1.22 22.85
N PRO A 38 20.90 0.62 22.67
CA PRO A 38 20.48 0.23 21.33
C PRO A 38 20.61 1.49 20.49
N SER A 39 21.43 1.43 19.47
CA SER A 39 21.45 2.48 18.44
C SER A 39 20.06 2.44 17.82
N ASP A 40 19.23 3.39 18.21
CA ASP A 40 17.94 3.69 17.60
C ASP A 40 18.23 4.27 16.20
N THR A 41 18.81 3.44 15.34
CA THR A 41 18.79 3.69 13.91
C THR A 41 17.33 3.53 13.52
N LEU A 42 16.62 4.65 13.44
CA LEU A 42 15.27 4.71 12.92
C LEU A 42 15.29 3.96 11.58
N GLN A 43 14.71 2.75 11.59
CA GLN A 43 14.65 1.92 10.40
C GLN A 43 13.75 2.63 9.41
N VAL A 44 14.30 3.06 8.28
CA VAL A 44 13.54 3.69 7.22
C VAL A 44 12.56 2.66 6.66
N LYS A 45 11.27 2.98 6.69
CA LYS A 45 10.21 2.14 6.10
C LYS A 45 9.85 2.67 4.72
N ARG A 46 9.76 1.78 3.75
CA ARG A 46 9.21 2.15 2.43
C ARG A 46 7.69 2.16 2.49
N VAL A 47 7.11 3.19 1.91
CA VAL A 47 5.67 3.36 1.74
C VAL A 47 5.37 3.38 0.24
N TYR A 48 4.74 2.33 -0.23
CA TYR A 48 4.32 2.19 -1.61
C TYR A 48 2.92 2.77 -1.78
N ASN A 49 2.81 3.79 -2.62
CA ASN A 49 1.56 4.45 -2.97
C ASN A 49 1.17 4.03 -4.38
N LEU A 50 0.23 3.11 -4.49
CA LEU A 50 -0.36 2.73 -5.78
C LEU A 50 -1.67 3.51 -5.98
N ILE A 51 -1.69 4.40 -6.97
CA ILE A 51 -2.86 5.19 -7.36
C ILE A 51 -3.35 4.68 -8.71
N ILE A 52 -4.59 4.25 -8.78
CA ILE A 52 -5.27 3.74 -9.97
C ILE A 52 -6.44 4.65 -10.27
N LEU A 53 -6.36 5.43 -11.35
CA LEU A 53 -7.38 6.38 -11.78
C LEU A 53 -8.08 5.87 -13.04
N ASP A 54 -9.40 5.86 -13.00
CA ASP A 54 -10.23 5.59 -14.17
C ASP A 54 -10.01 6.66 -15.25
N GLU A 55 -9.82 6.21 -16.48
CA GLU A 55 -9.70 7.02 -17.70
C GLU A 55 -10.74 6.54 -18.72
N SER A 56 -11.87 5.95 -18.26
CA SER A 56 -12.98 5.54 -19.10
C SER A 56 -13.81 6.74 -19.57
N GLY A 57 -14.67 6.51 -20.56
CA GLY A 57 -15.43 7.59 -21.22
C GLY A 57 -16.36 8.36 -20.29
N SER A 58 -16.82 7.77 -19.19
CA SER A 58 -17.66 8.45 -18.18
C SER A 58 -16.94 9.57 -17.44
N MET A 59 -15.60 9.48 -17.34
CA MET A 59 -14.75 10.53 -16.74
C MET A 59 -14.60 11.78 -17.63
N SER A 60 -15.19 11.78 -18.85
CA SER A 60 -15.13 12.94 -19.75
C SER A 60 -15.83 14.17 -19.14
N GLY A 61 -15.15 15.32 -19.22
CA GLY A 61 -15.60 16.57 -18.60
C GLY A 61 -15.07 16.76 -17.17
N LEU A 62 -14.36 15.76 -16.61
CA LEU A 62 -13.72 15.83 -15.29
C LEU A 62 -12.18 15.90 -15.38
N GLU A 63 -11.63 16.14 -16.58
CA GLU A 63 -10.19 16.07 -16.84
C GLU A 63 -9.40 17.03 -15.94
N ASP A 64 -9.76 18.29 -15.91
CA ASP A 64 -9.05 19.32 -15.15
C ASP A 64 -9.10 19.05 -13.64
N VAL A 65 -10.29 18.70 -13.13
CA VAL A 65 -10.46 18.45 -11.69
C VAL A 65 -9.79 17.14 -11.25
N SER A 66 -9.79 16.12 -12.10
CA SER A 66 -9.11 14.84 -11.83
C SER A 66 -7.59 15.01 -11.83
N VAL A 67 -7.04 15.72 -12.81
CA VAL A 67 -5.60 16.03 -12.89
C VAL A 67 -5.17 16.90 -11.70
N SER A 68 -5.93 17.93 -11.35
CA SER A 68 -5.67 18.76 -10.17
C SER A 68 -5.68 17.92 -8.89
N GLY A 69 -6.66 17.05 -8.73
CA GLY A 69 -6.79 16.20 -7.54
C GLY A 69 -5.69 15.16 -7.41
N VAL A 70 -5.24 14.55 -8.52
CA VAL A 70 -4.06 13.68 -8.51
C VAL A 70 -2.83 14.45 -8.08
N ASN A 71 -2.64 15.68 -8.57
CA ASN A 71 -1.51 16.52 -8.16
C ASN A 71 -1.60 16.94 -6.69
N GLU A 72 -2.80 17.18 -6.15
CA GLU A 72 -3.01 17.36 -4.71
C GLU A 72 -2.62 16.12 -3.92
N THR A 73 -2.95 14.93 -4.42
CA THR A 73 -2.52 13.65 -3.81
C THR A 73 -1.00 13.51 -3.83
N LEU A 74 -0.34 13.78 -4.97
CA LEU A 74 1.12 13.78 -5.07
C LEU A 74 1.75 14.80 -4.11
N GLN A 75 1.16 16.00 -3.99
CA GLN A 75 1.63 17.01 -3.05
C GLN A 75 1.47 16.54 -1.59
N THR A 76 0.37 15.84 -1.27
CA THR A 76 0.16 15.25 0.06
C THR A 76 1.24 14.23 0.40
N ILE A 77 1.65 13.41 -0.58
CA ILE A 77 2.74 12.44 -0.40
C ILE A 77 4.08 13.17 -0.19
N ARG A 78 4.34 14.26 -0.93
CA ARG A 78 5.53 15.12 -0.71
C ARG A 78 5.54 15.76 0.69
N ASP A 79 4.39 16.19 1.17
CA ASP A 79 4.26 16.77 2.52
C ASP A 79 4.49 15.70 3.59
N ALA A 80 3.95 14.48 3.39
CA ALA A 80 4.21 13.34 4.27
C ALA A 80 5.70 12.95 4.29
N TYR A 81 6.38 12.96 3.15
CA TYR A 81 7.82 12.70 3.09
C TYR A 81 8.63 13.70 3.93
N LYS A 82 8.21 14.97 3.97
CA LYS A 82 8.86 16.01 4.79
C LYS A 82 8.52 15.85 6.28
N GLU A 83 7.26 15.54 6.59
CA GLU A 83 6.78 15.40 7.98
C GLU A 83 7.28 14.11 8.64
N PHE A 84 7.45 13.03 7.84
CA PHE A 84 7.84 11.70 8.31
C PHE A 84 9.12 11.20 7.60
N PRO A 85 10.31 11.77 7.87
CA PRO A 85 11.54 11.47 7.13
C PRO A 85 12.03 10.02 7.27
N GLN A 86 11.45 9.24 8.21
CA GLN A 86 11.67 7.80 8.35
C GLN A 86 10.80 6.96 7.40
N GLN A 87 9.96 7.59 6.58
CA GLN A 87 9.14 6.94 5.56
C GLN A 87 9.63 7.35 4.18
N GLU A 88 10.24 6.41 3.46
CA GLU A 88 10.57 6.59 2.04
C GLU A 88 9.30 6.42 1.21
N GLN A 89 8.87 7.47 0.50
CA GLN A 89 7.61 7.48 -0.25
C GLN A 89 7.86 7.12 -1.72
N LEU A 90 7.39 5.95 -2.13
CA LEU A 90 7.43 5.46 -3.51
C LEU A 90 6.04 5.57 -4.14
N VAL A 91 5.98 5.99 -5.40
CA VAL A 91 4.71 6.20 -6.12
C VAL A 91 4.68 5.37 -7.38
N THR A 92 3.61 4.60 -7.53
CA THR A 92 3.14 4.07 -8.81
C THR A 92 1.79 4.70 -9.11
N PHE A 93 1.69 5.41 -10.23
CA PHE A 93 0.44 6.00 -10.70
C PHE A 93 0.10 5.46 -12.08
N ALA A 94 -1.11 4.95 -12.22
CA ALA A 94 -1.60 4.40 -13.47
C ALA A 94 -3.03 4.87 -13.75
N THR A 95 -3.35 5.01 -15.04
CA THR A 95 -4.72 5.19 -15.53
C THR A 95 -5.16 3.95 -16.33
N PHE A 96 -6.45 3.75 -16.49
CA PHE A 96 -6.99 2.62 -17.27
C PHE A 96 -8.24 2.99 -18.07
N SER A 97 -8.37 2.42 -19.26
CA SER A 97 -9.58 2.46 -20.08
C SER A 97 -9.63 1.28 -21.05
N GLY A 98 -10.79 1.06 -21.68
CA GLY A 98 -10.99 -0.03 -22.64
C GLY A 98 -10.17 0.06 -23.91
N THR A 99 -9.57 1.20 -24.21
CA THR A 99 -8.69 1.37 -25.38
C THR A 99 -7.28 0.89 -25.07
N PRO A 100 -6.80 -0.20 -25.73
CA PRO A 100 -5.44 -0.70 -25.49
C PRO A 100 -4.40 0.35 -25.88
N SER A 101 -3.37 0.53 -25.04
CA SER A 101 -2.22 1.37 -25.38
C SER A 101 -1.17 0.55 -26.13
N ILE A 102 -0.91 0.92 -27.38
CA ILE A 102 0.16 0.30 -28.20
C ILE A 102 1.53 0.50 -27.53
N LEU A 103 1.75 1.63 -26.86
CA LEU A 103 3.00 1.95 -26.17
C LEU A 103 3.26 1.02 -24.99
N ASN A 104 2.21 0.45 -24.41
CA ASN A 104 2.28 -0.47 -23.27
C ASN A 104 1.91 -1.91 -23.66
N GLY A 105 2.27 -2.35 -24.87
CA GLY A 105 2.06 -3.73 -25.30
C GLY A 105 0.58 -4.14 -25.42
N ASN A 106 -0.28 -3.23 -25.87
CA ASN A 106 -1.74 -3.41 -25.94
C ASN A 106 -2.40 -3.61 -24.57
N SER A 107 -1.83 -3.09 -23.51
CA SER A 107 -2.45 -3.08 -22.19
C SER A 107 -3.52 -2.00 -22.08
N TYR A 108 -4.60 -2.32 -21.39
CA TYR A 108 -5.64 -1.35 -20.97
C TYR A 108 -5.18 -0.45 -19.84
N CYS A 109 -4.10 -0.83 -19.13
CA CYS A 109 -3.46 -0.08 -18.08
C CYS A 109 -2.31 0.78 -18.63
N ARG A 110 -2.27 2.05 -18.25
CA ARG A 110 -1.24 3.02 -18.64
C ARG A 110 -0.49 3.50 -17.41
N VAL A 111 0.66 2.90 -17.14
CA VAL A 111 1.52 3.31 -16.02
C VAL A 111 2.17 4.64 -16.37
N LYS A 112 1.80 5.70 -15.65
CA LYS A 112 2.30 7.07 -15.83
C LYS A 112 3.56 7.33 -14.99
N ARG A 113 3.61 6.75 -13.79
CA ARG A 113 4.76 6.78 -12.86
C ARG A 113 4.93 5.39 -12.29
N HIS A 114 6.15 4.88 -12.20
CA HIS A 114 6.42 3.50 -11.77
C HIS A 114 7.52 3.46 -10.71
N LEU A 115 7.16 3.11 -9.49
CA LEU A 115 8.06 2.98 -8.32
C LEU A 115 9.03 4.16 -8.16
N GLN A 116 8.56 5.39 -8.45
CA GLN A 116 9.38 6.58 -8.36
C GLN A 116 9.38 7.12 -6.93
N GLU A 117 10.54 7.55 -6.45
CA GLU A 117 10.62 8.36 -5.24
C GLU A 117 9.83 9.65 -5.43
N ILE A 118 9.03 10.03 -4.42
CA ILE A 118 8.08 11.14 -4.57
C ILE A 118 8.71 12.46 -5.00
N ASN A 119 9.97 12.72 -4.64
CA ASN A 119 10.67 13.95 -5.02
C ASN A 119 11.01 13.99 -6.52
N ASP A 120 11.08 12.84 -7.17
CA ASP A 120 11.38 12.71 -8.60
C ASP A 120 10.09 12.60 -9.45
N VAL A 121 8.92 12.51 -8.79
CA VAL A 121 7.62 12.41 -9.48
C VAL A 121 7.25 13.77 -10.06
N ALA A 122 7.18 13.86 -11.39
CA ALA A 122 6.62 15.02 -12.07
C ALA A 122 5.09 15.08 -11.90
N ASP A 123 4.54 16.28 -11.85
CA ASP A 123 3.10 16.48 -11.81
C ASP A 123 2.42 15.87 -13.03
N PHE A 124 1.20 15.42 -12.82
CA PHE A 124 0.34 14.88 -13.87
C PHE A 124 -0.27 16.02 -14.67
N THR A 125 -0.43 15.83 -15.98
CA THR A 125 -0.91 16.88 -16.87
C THR A 125 -2.17 16.45 -17.62
N VAL A 126 -3.01 17.39 -18.01
CA VAL A 126 -4.22 17.12 -18.81
C VAL A 126 -3.88 16.41 -20.13
N ARG A 127 -2.68 16.63 -20.68
CA ARG A 127 -2.23 15.93 -21.89
C ARG A 127 -1.99 14.43 -21.68
N GLU A 128 -1.77 14.01 -20.46
CA GLU A 128 -1.55 12.61 -20.09
C GLU A 128 -2.86 11.89 -19.73
N TYR A 129 -3.99 12.62 -19.65
CA TYR A 129 -5.29 12.09 -19.25
C TYR A 129 -6.32 12.31 -20.35
N CYS A 130 -6.77 11.23 -20.97
CA CYS A 130 -7.67 11.25 -22.11
C CYS A 130 -8.79 10.22 -21.91
N PRO A 131 -9.88 10.60 -21.19
CA PRO A 131 -11.00 9.71 -20.93
C PRO A 131 -11.62 9.17 -22.22
N THR A 132 -11.76 7.84 -22.29
CA THR A 132 -12.30 7.15 -23.46
C THR A 132 -12.71 5.72 -23.13
N ASP A 133 -13.71 5.19 -23.87
CA ASP A 133 -14.06 3.77 -23.90
C ASP A 133 -14.57 3.22 -22.54
N SER A 134 -14.34 1.95 -22.30
CA SER A 134 -14.89 1.12 -21.21
C SER A 134 -13.94 1.00 -20.00
N THR A 135 -14.37 0.24 -18.99
CA THR A 135 -13.78 0.23 -17.64
C THR A 135 -13.22 -1.17 -17.28
N PRO A 136 -12.02 -1.56 -17.75
CA PRO A 136 -11.37 -2.84 -17.41
C PRO A 136 -10.66 -2.78 -16.04
N LEU A 137 -11.40 -2.50 -14.99
CA LEU A 137 -10.87 -2.28 -13.64
C LEU A 137 -10.17 -3.52 -13.08
N TRP A 138 -10.82 -4.70 -13.18
CA TRP A 138 -10.28 -5.92 -12.57
C TRP A 138 -8.98 -6.38 -13.25
N ASP A 139 -8.89 -6.30 -14.58
CA ASP A 139 -7.66 -6.62 -15.31
C ASP A 139 -6.53 -5.67 -14.91
N THR A 140 -6.84 -4.39 -14.72
CA THR A 140 -5.89 -3.36 -14.28
C THR A 140 -5.42 -3.61 -12.85
N MET A 141 -6.35 -3.86 -11.92
CA MET A 141 -6.01 -4.21 -10.54
C MET A 141 -5.13 -5.46 -10.48
N GLY A 142 -5.54 -6.53 -11.16
CA GLY A 142 -4.79 -7.78 -11.16
C GLY A 142 -3.35 -7.62 -11.68
N LEU A 143 -3.17 -6.83 -12.74
CA LEU A 143 -1.85 -6.53 -13.30
C LEU A 143 -0.97 -5.76 -12.30
N LEU A 144 -1.47 -4.64 -11.78
CA LEU A 144 -0.69 -3.73 -10.95
C LEU A 144 -0.42 -4.30 -9.55
N LEU A 145 -1.37 -5.02 -8.97
CA LEU A 145 -1.20 -5.64 -7.65
C LEU A 145 -0.19 -6.79 -7.69
N CYS A 146 -0.23 -7.64 -8.72
CA CYS A 146 0.74 -8.72 -8.85
C CYS A 146 2.16 -8.17 -9.12
N GLU A 147 2.28 -7.15 -9.95
CA GLU A 147 3.56 -6.51 -10.23
C GLU A 147 4.13 -5.82 -8.98
N LEU A 148 3.33 -5.03 -8.26
CA LEU A 148 3.78 -4.36 -7.04
C LEU A 148 4.19 -5.36 -5.95
N GLU A 149 3.50 -6.50 -5.84
CA GLU A 149 3.80 -7.54 -4.85
C GLU A 149 5.24 -8.09 -4.98
N GLU A 150 5.82 -8.08 -6.19
CA GLU A 150 7.20 -8.52 -6.42
C GLU A 150 8.25 -7.61 -5.77
N HIS A 151 7.88 -6.36 -5.46
CA HIS A 151 8.77 -5.33 -4.91
C HIS A 151 8.62 -5.12 -3.39
N VAL A 152 7.48 -5.55 -2.83
CA VAL A 152 7.10 -5.26 -1.44
C VAL A 152 7.61 -6.35 -0.49
N THR A 153 8.18 -5.95 0.63
CA THR A 153 8.58 -6.84 1.73
C THR A 153 7.62 -6.73 2.93
N VAL A 154 7.78 -7.62 3.91
CA VAL A 154 6.90 -7.66 5.11
C VAL A 154 6.97 -6.39 5.97
N ASP A 155 8.08 -5.65 5.91
CA ASP A 155 8.29 -4.44 6.70
C ASP A 155 7.76 -3.17 6.01
N ASP A 156 7.40 -3.28 4.73
CA ASP A 156 6.94 -2.17 3.92
C ASP A 156 5.46 -1.85 4.19
N ILE A 157 5.08 -0.62 3.92
CA ILE A 157 3.71 -0.13 4.02
C ILE A 157 3.16 0.02 2.60
N VAL A 158 1.95 -0.45 2.35
CA VAL A 158 1.30 -0.31 1.05
C VAL A 158 -0.07 0.32 1.19
N LEU A 159 -0.29 1.38 0.41
CA LEU A 159 -1.59 2.03 0.25
C LEU A 159 -2.00 1.98 -1.22
N VAL A 160 -3.08 1.29 -1.52
CA VAL A 160 -3.69 1.20 -2.85
C VAL A 160 -4.95 2.07 -2.87
N THR A 161 -4.99 3.04 -3.77
CA THR A 161 -6.14 3.94 -3.95
C THR A 161 -6.70 3.76 -5.35
N ILE A 162 -7.97 3.38 -5.43
CA ILE A 162 -8.71 3.18 -6.67
C ILE A 162 -9.76 4.28 -6.77
N ILE A 163 -9.75 5.04 -7.86
CA ILE A 163 -10.67 6.14 -8.13
C ILE A 163 -11.37 5.87 -9.47
N THR A 164 -12.70 5.75 -9.44
CA THR A 164 -13.51 5.46 -10.63
C THR A 164 -14.91 6.07 -10.51
N ASP A 165 -15.53 6.42 -11.61
CA ASP A 165 -16.93 6.81 -11.67
C ASP A 165 -17.83 5.75 -12.34
N GLY A 166 -17.22 4.64 -12.79
CA GLY A 166 -17.87 3.55 -13.52
C GLY A 166 -17.76 2.20 -12.87
N LEU A 167 -18.69 1.32 -13.23
CA LEU A 167 -18.63 -0.10 -12.89
C LEU A 167 -17.72 -0.84 -13.87
N GLU A 168 -17.01 -1.85 -13.36
CA GLU A 168 -16.32 -2.84 -14.20
C GLU A 168 -17.21 -3.40 -15.31
N ASN A 169 -16.74 -3.42 -16.54
CA ASN A 169 -17.56 -3.88 -17.67
C ASN A 169 -16.81 -4.63 -18.80
N THR A 170 -15.47 -4.70 -18.79
CA THR A 170 -14.71 -5.25 -19.95
C THR A 170 -13.51 -6.10 -19.61
N SER A 171 -13.21 -6.35 -18.34
CA SER A 171 -12.12 -7.24 -17.94
C SER A 171 -12.30 -8.66 -18.47
N ARG A 172 -11.20 -9.33 -18.82
CA ARG A 172 -11.21 -10.66 -19.43
C ARG A 172 -10.35 -11.69 -18.71
N LYS A 173 -9.30 -11.25 -18.00
CA LYS A 173 -8.36 -12.13 -17.29
C LYS A 173 -8.77 -12.34 -15.84
N TYR A 174 -9.24 -11.27 -15.21
CA TYR A 174 -9.70 -11.26 -13.85
C TYR A 174 -11.21 -11.08 -13.79
N ASP A 175 -11.83 -11.78 -12.86
CA ASP A 175 -13.21 -11.66 -12.47
C ASP A 175 -13.30 -11.21 -10.99
N SER A 176 -14.49 -10.91 -10.52
CA SER A 176 -14.75 -10.47 -9.15
C SER A 176 -14.17 -11.43 -8.09
N GLU A 177 -14.26 -12.76 -8.30
CA GLU A 177 -13.78 -13.76 -7.35
C GLU A 177 -12.24 -13.78 -7.27
N LYS A 178 -11.56 -13.71 -8.41
CA LYS A 178 -10.08 -13.63 -8.47
C LYS A 178 -9.56 -12.36 -7.83
N ILE A 179 -10.21 -11.21 -8.10
CA ILE A 179 -9.82 -9.93 -7.49
C ILE A 179 -10.06 -9.96 -5.98
N ARG A 180 -11.20 -10.46 -5.52
CA ARG A 180 -11.48 -10.61 -4.09
C ARG A 180 -10.45 -11.49 -3.40
N SER A 181 -10.10 -12.62 -4.02
CA SER A 181 -9.07 -13.52 -3.47
C SER A 181 -7.70 -12.85 -3.40
N LEU A 182 -7.33 -12.09 -4.43
CA LEU A 182 -6.07 -11.34 -4.47
C LEU A 182 -6.04 -10.24 -3.40
N VAL A 183 -7.09 -9.42 -3.32
CA VAL A 183 -7.21 -8.34 -2.33
C VAL A 183 -7.15 -8.89 -0.90
N ASN A 184 -7.93 -9.93 -0.59
CA ASN A 184 -7.93 -10.54 0.74
C ASN A 184 -6.54 -11.06 1.13
N ARG A 185 -5.85 -11.73 0.21
CA ARG A 185 -4.50 -12.25 0.44
C ARG A 185 -3.47 -11.13 0.70
N LEU A 186 -3.57 -10.01 0.01
CA LEU A 186 -2.69 -8.86 0.19
C LEU A 186 -3.07 -8.06 1.45
N ASP A 187 -4.34 -7.94 1.77
CA ASP A 187 -4.83 -7.36 3.02
C ASP A 187 -4.31 -8.13 4.25
N GLU A 188 -4.31 -9.47 4.21
CA GLU A 188 -3.67 -10.32 5.24
C GLU A 188 -2.16 -10.06 5.38
N LYS A 189 -1.49 -9.56 4.33
CA LYS A 189 -0.10 -9.10 4.36
C LYS A 189 0.05 -7.67 4.89
N GLY A 190 -1.04 -7.00 5.23
CA GLY A 190 -1.08 -5.65 5.78
C GLY A 190 -1.16 -4.54 4.74
N TRP A 191 -1.51 -4.84 3.51
CA TRP A 191 -1.82 -3.82 2.52
C TRP A 191 -3.14 -3.12 2.86
N THR A 192 -3.20 -1.84 2.63
CA THR A 192 -4.42 -1.05 2.79
C THR A 192 -4.99 -0.71 1.42
N PHE A 193 -6.27 -1.01 1.24
CA PHE A 193 -7.01 -0.73 0.01
C PHE A 193 -8.09 0.30 0.28
N THR A 194 -8.23 1.25 -0.64
CA THR A 194 -9.31 2.25 -0.65
C THR A 194 -9.98 2.25 -2.02
N TYR A 195 -11.30 2.29 -2.02
CA TYR A 195 -12.12 2.37 -3.22
C TYR A 195 -12.98 3.63 -3.18
N ILE A 196 -12.79 4.50 -4.12
CA ILE A 196 -13.48 5.78 -4.26
C ILE A 196 -14.33 5.69 -5.52
N GLY A 197 -15.63 5.55 -5.34
CA GLY A 197 -16.59 5.32 -6.43
C GLY A 197 -17.59 6.45 -6.57
N ALA A 198 -17.91 6.83 -7.81
CA ALA A 198 -18.96 7.79 -8.11
C ALA A 198 -20.20 7.12 -8.74
N ASN A 199 -21.37 7.75 -8.56
CA ASN A 199 -22.62 7.38 -9.23
C ASN A 199 -23.04 5.91 -9.10
N GLN A 200 -22.54 5.20 -8.08
CA GLN A 200 -22.78 3.79 -7.83
C GLN A 200 -22.79 3.52 -6.32
N ASP A 201 -23.26 2.35 -5.92
CA ASP A 201 -23.04 1.87 -4.55
C ASP A 201 -21.56 1.49 -4.38
N ALA A 202 -20.73 2.47 -4.05
CA ALA A 202 -19.30 2.27 -3.87
C ALA A 202 -18.99 1.27 -2.76
N ALA A 203 -19.83 1.20 -1.73
CA ALA A 203 -19.67 0.23 -0.65
C ALA A 203 -19.92 -1.20 -1.14
N LEU A 204 -20.93 -1.40 -1.98
CA LEU A 204 -21.22 -2.71 -2.57
C LEU A 204 -20.11 -3.14 -3.53
N ALA A 205 -19.69 -2.26 -4.43
CA ALA A 205 -18.61 -2.54 -5.38
C ALA A 205 -17.28 -2.87 -4.66
N ALA A 206 -16.92 -2.10 -3.65
CA ALA A 206 -15.75 -2.36 -2.81
C ALA A 206 -15.84 -3.73 -2.09
N LYS A 207 -17.01 -4.03 -1.48
CA LYS A 207 -17.25 -5.30 -0.79
C LYS A 207 -17.14 -6.48 -1.74
N ASP A 208 -17.61 -6.35 -2.97
CA ASP A 208 -17.50 -7.40 -3.99
C ASP A 208 -16.06 -7.70 -4.37
N MET A 209 -15.16 -6.75 -4.22
CA MET A 209 -13.72 -6.91 -4.39
C MET A 209 -12.95 -7.21 -3.09
N GLY A 210 -13.63 -7.34 -1.94
CA GLY A 210 -13.00 -7.57 -0.63
C GLY A 210 -12.38 -6.31 -0.01
N ILE A 211 -12.66 -5.13 -0.54
CA ILE A 211 -12.13 -3.85 -0.04
C ILE A 211 -13.04 -3.31 1.06
N ARG A 212 -12.47 -2.97 2.22
CA ARG A 212 -13.21 -2.47 3.40
C ARG A 212 -13.41 -0.96 3.40
N ASN A 213 -12.43 -0.21 2.90
CA ASN A 213 -12.47 1.23 2.92
C ASN A 213 -13.03 1.74 1.60
N SER A 214 -14.23 2.27 1.64
CA SER A 214 -14.90 2.85 0.47
C SER A 214 -15.41 4.25 0.75
N TYR A 215 -15.42 5.07 -0.27
CA TYR A 215 -16.00 6.42 -0.24
C TYR A 215 -16.79 6.67 -1.51
N GLN A 216 -18.02 7.17 -1.36
CA GLN A 216 -18.88 7.51 -2.49
C GLN A 216 -18.89 9.02 -2.71
N TYR A 217 -18.79 9.44 -3.98
CA TYR A 217 -18.85 10.85 -4.35
C TYR A 217 -19.78 11.09 -5.56
N SER A 218 -20.12 12.35 -5.84
CA SER A 218 -20.86 12.75 -7.04
C SER A 218 -19.88 12.98 -8.18
N SER A 219 -20.15 12.39 -9.37
CA SER A 219 -19.32 12.57 -10.59
C SER A 219 -19.64 13.91 -11.24
N ASP A 220 -19.30 14.97 -10.54
CA ASP A 220 -19.30 16.35 -11.00
C ASP A 220 -18.05 17.05 -10.45
N GLU A 221 -17.81 18.27 -10.89
CA GLU A 221 -16.59 19.01 -10.50
C GLU A 221 -16.51 19.25 -8.99
N GLU A 222 -17.63 19.59 -8.33
CA GLU A 222 -17.67 19.86 -6.90
C GLU A 222 -17.47 18.56 -6.08
N GLY A 223 -18.20 17.51 -6.44
CA GLY A 223 -18.07 16.18 -5.80
C GLY A 223 -16.66 15.63 -5.93
N THR A 224 -16.07 15.71 -7.12
CA THR A 224 -14.68 15.26 -7.37
C THR A 224 -13.69 16.08 -6.53
N ARG A 225 -13.83 17.39 -6.44
CA ARG A 225 -12.99 18.25 -5.59
C ARG A 225 -13.12 17.90 -4.09
N ASN A 226 -14.34 17.67 -3.61
CA ASN A 226 -14.59 17.30 -2.21
C ASN A 226 -14.04 15.91 -1.90
N MET A 227 -14.11 14.96 -2.84
CA MET A 227 -13.51 13.64 -2.74
C MET A 227 -11.99 13.74 -2.55
N PHE A 228 -11.28 14.50 -3.36
CA PHE A 228 -9.83 14.66 -3.19
C PHE A 228 -9.45 15.35 -1.87
N LYS A 229 -10.25 16.29 -1.35
CA LYS A 229 -10.04 16.86 -0.02
C LYS A 229 -10.18 15.81 1.09
N LYS A 230 -11.20 14.95 1.01
CA LYS A 230 -11.40 13.85 1.97
C LYS A 230 -10.25 12.83 1.88
N GLU A 231 -9.85 12.47 0.68
CA GLU A 231 -8.73 11.58 0.42
C GLU A 231 -7.42 12.13 1.01
N ARG A 232 -7.11 13.41 0.81
CA ARG A 232 -5.94 14.09 1.38
C ARG A 232 -5.89 13.98 2.90
N SER A 233 -6.95 14.31 3.62
CA SER A 233 -6.98 14.24 5.09
C SER A 233 -6.83 12.79 5.58
N SER A 234 -7.51 11.84 4.94
CA SER A 234 -7.42 10.42 5.27
C SER A 234 -6.01 9.86 5.03
N ARG A 235 -5.38 10.24 3.91
CA ARG A 235 -4.01 9.84 3.55
C ARG A 235 -2.97 10.37 4.54
N MET A 236 -3.05 11.63 4.94
CA MET A 236 -2.14 12.18 5.96
C MET A 236 -2.30 11.49 7.32
N ARG A 237 -3.53 11.18 7.73
CA ARG A 237 -3.80 10.38 8.93
C ARG A 237 -3.21 8.99 8.82
N PHE A 238 -3.39 8.32 7.70
CA PHE A 238 -2.80 6.99 7.43
C PHE A 238 -1.27 7.00 7.61
N TYR A 239 -0.56 7.98 7.05
CA TYR A 239 0.90 8.06 7.19
C TYR A 239 1.33 8.33 8.64
N ARG A 240 0.59 9.19 9.35
CA ARG A 240 0.84 9.48 10.77
C ARG A 240 0.70 8.23 11.63
N ASN A 241 -0.37 7.49 11.45
CA ASN A 241 -0.66 6.27 12.21
C ASN A 241 0.30 5.13 11.85
N SER A 242 0.70 5.01 10.59
CA SER A 242 1.68 4.02 10.12
C SER A 242 3.07 4.17 10.74
N ARG A 243 3.35 5.30 11.40
CA ARG A 243 4.59 5.55 12.13
C ARG A 243 4.67 4.80 13.46
N VAL A 244 3.55 4.63 14.15
CA VAL A 244 3.48 4.17 15.57
C VAL A 244 2.92 2.76 15.68
N GLU A 245 2.14 2.32 14.71
CA GLU A 245 1.29 1.14 14.86
C GLU A 245 1.85 -0.14 14.26
N THR A 246 1.66 -1.24 15.00
CA THR A 246 1.72 -2.59 14.45
C THR A 246 0.59 -2.78 13.43
N GLN A 247 0.78 -3.65 12.43
CA GLN A 247 -0.21 -3.98 11.39
C GLN A 247 -1.65 -4.21 11.93
N ILE A 248 -1.77 -4.75 13.15
CA ILE A 248 -3.05 -5.12 13.77
C ILE A 248 -3.92 -3.89 14.09
N ASN A 249 -3.32 -2.79 14.51
CA ASN A 249 -4.08 -1.58 14.89
C ASN A 249 -4.60 -0.84 13.65
N ARG A 250 -3.85 -0.85 12.53
CA ARG A 250 -4.26 -0.26 11.25
C ARG A 250 -5.53 -0.90 10.67
N LEU A 251 -5.78 -2.17 10.98
CA LEU A 251 -6.97 -2.90 10.54
C LEU A 251 -8.25 -2.52 11.30
N GLN A 252 -8.14 -1.84 12.44
CA GLN A 252 -9.27 -1.47 13.31
C GLN A 252 -9.81 -0.07 13.01
N GLU A 253 -9.01 0.83 12.47
CA GLU A 253 -9.43 2.17 12.09
C GLU A 253 -9.76 2.23 10.59
N GLY A 254 -10.96 2.70 10.24
CA GLY A 254 -11.35 2.91 8.84
C GLY A 254 -10.56 4.04 8.20
N TYR A 255 -10.10 3.85 6.96
CA TYR A 255 -9.32 4.87 6.25
C TYR A 255 -10.06 6.20 6.08
N PHE A 256 -11.38 6.16 5.86
CA PHE A 256 -12.23 7.33 5.67
C PHE A 256 -13.00 7.77 6.92
N ASP A 257 -12.76 7.14 8.07
CA ASP A 257 -13.40 7.56 9.32
C ASP A 257 -13.06 9.01 9.63
N GLU A 258 -14.04 9.75 10.11
CA GLU A 258 -13.82 11.12 10.52
C GLU A 258 -13.15 11.10 11.90
N ASP A 259 -12.04 11.86 12.04
CA ASP A 259 -11.60 12.24 13.35
C ASP A 259 -12.75 13.03 13.99
N ASP A 260 -13.25 12.50 15.11
CA ASP A 260 -14.30 13.17 15.86
C ASP A 260 -13.85 14.59 16.18
N LYS A 261 -14.61 15.55 15.64
CA LYS A 261 -14.87 16.90 16.13
C LYS A 261 -13.69 17.67 16.78
N GLU A 262 -13.19 18.62 16.02
CA GLU A 262 -12.94 19.91 16.64
C GLU A 262 -14.25 20.69 16.89
#